data_2782cd38454b7fc950d06aa7001c4bca
#
_entry.id   2782cd38454b7fc950d06aa7001c4bca
#
_cell.length_a   1.000
_cell.length_b   1.000
_cell.length_c   1.000
_cell.angle_alpha   90.00
_cell.angle_beta   90.00
_cell.angle_gamma   90.00
#
_symmetry.space_group_name_H-M   'P 1'
#
loop_
_entity.id
_entity.type
_entity.pdbx_description
1 polymer ?
#
loop_
_entity_poly.entity_id
_entity_poly.type
_entity_poly.pdbx_seq_one_letter_code
_entity_poly.pdbx_strand_id
1 'polypeptide(L)'
;MLKVQEFVDARLYESEEEVIQDALRHLLRSRADLRVQLAVHRYRSERISLAKAASLAGVSWAQMKDILLEQGIEPRLGPETVDDAHREVDALRSYFEAQA
;
A
#
# COMPACT_ATOMS: atom_id res chain seq x y z
N MET A 1 -9.43 -18.47 -22.73
CA MET A 1 -9.11 -17.64 -21.59
C MET A 1 -8.27 -16.44 -22.04
N LEU A 2 -8.54 -15.27 -21.50
CA LEU A 2 -7.82 -14.04 -21.85
C LEU A 2 -6.36 -14.11 -21.37
N LYS A 3 -5.44 -13.74 -22.25
CA LYS A 3 -4.00 -13.76 -21.94
C LYS A 3 -3.40 -12.37 -22.02
N VAL A 4 -2.40 -12.11 -21.19
CA VAL A 4 -1.67 -10.82 -21.16
C VAL A 4 -1.10 -10.51 -22.55
N GLN A 5 -0.57 -11.52 -23.24
CA GLN A 5 0.05 -11.36 -24.55
C GLN A 5 -0.91 -10.78 -25.59
N GLU A 6 -2.20 -11.05 -25.49
CA GLU A 6 -3.20 -10.52 -26.42
C GLU A 6 -3.23 -8.99 -26.43
N PHE A 7 -2.99 -8.36 -25.27
CA PHE A 7 -2.95 -6.90 -25.16
C PHE A 7 -1.72 -6.31 -25.88
N VAL A 8 -0.63 -7.03 -25.87
CA VAL A 8 0.59 -6.63 -26.58
C VAL A 8 0.42 -6.85 -28.07
N ASP A 9 -0.13 -7.99 -28.47
CA ASP A 9 -0.37 -8.34 -29.87
C ASP A 9 -1.34 -7.34 -30.53
N ALA A 10 -2.32 -6.87 -29.79
CA ALA A 10 -3.27 -5.87 -30.24
C ALA A 10 -2.70 -4.45 -30.23
N ARG A 11 -1.45 -4.27 -29.83
CA ARG A 11 -0.74 -3.00 -29.74
C ARG A 11 -1.39 -1.99 -28.79
N LEU A 12 -2.03 -2.50 -27.74
CA LEU A 12 -2.62 -1.69 -26.69
C LEU A 12 -1.59 -1.36 -25.60
N TYR A 13 -0.58 -2.21 -25.45
CA TYR A 13 0.53 -2.03 -24.53
C TYR A 13 1.82 -2.42 -25.22
N GLU A 14 2.94 -1.87 -24.75
CA GLU A 14 4.24 -2.15 -25.35
C GLU A 14 4.85 -3.47 -24.85
N SER A 15 4.48 -3.90 -23.66
CA SER A 15 5.02 -5.13 -23.07
C SER A 15 4.02 -5.78 -22.13
N GLU A 16 4.23 -7.06 -21.83
CA GLU A 16 3.42 -7.78 -20.85
C GLU A 16 3.58 -7.14 -19.46
N GLU A 17 4.77 -6.68 -19.13
CA GLU A 17 5.02 -6.01 -17.86
C GLU A 17 4.15 -4.77 -17.68
N GLU A 18 4.00 -3.97 -18.73
CA GLU A 18 3.13 -2.79 -18.69
C GLU A 18 1.67 -3.16 -18.45
N VAL A 19 1.22 -4.24 -19.07
CA VAL A 19 -0.15 -4.75 -18.84
C VAL A 19 -0.32 -5.11 -17.38
N ILE A 20 0.64 -5.85 -16.82
CA ILE A 20 0.59 -6.31 -15.42
C ILE A 20 0.61 -5.13 -14.46
N GLN A 21 1.49 -4.15 -14.67
CA GLN A 21 1.58 -2.98 -13.81
C GLN A 21 0.29 -2.17 -13.82
N ASP A 22 -0.29 -1.98 -15.00
CA ASP A 22 -1.55 -1.26 -15.11
C ASP A 22 -2.69 -2.02 -14.44
N ALA A 23 -2.74 -3.33 -14.64
CA ALA A 23 -3.75 -4.20 -14.02
C ALA A 23 -3.66 -4.16 -12.49
N LEU A 24 -2.43 -4.19 -11.94
CA LEU A 24 -2.21 -4.13 -10.49
C LEU A 24 -2.68 -2.79 -9.91
N ARG A 25 -2.41 -1.69 -10.59
CA ARG A 25 -2.89 -0.38 -10.15
C ARG A 25 -4.41 -0.33 -10.10
N HIS A 26 -5.07 -0.85 -11.13
CA HIS A 26 -6.53 -0.90 -11.18
C HIS A 26 -7.11 -1.84 -10.12
N LEU A 27 -6.48 -2.98 -9.92
CA LEU A 27 -6.91 -3.94 -8.91
C LEU A 27 -6.88 -3.32 -7.51
N LEU A 28 -5.76 -2.70 -7.14
CA LEU A 28 -5.61 -2.10 -5.82
C LEU A 28 -6.52 -0.88 -5.63
N ARG A 29 -6.81 -0.15 -6.70
CA ARG A 29 -7.74 0.98 -6.64
C ARG A 29 -9.18 0.51 -6.46
N SER A 30 -9.56 -0.57 -7.13
CA SER A 30 -10.92 -1.11 -7.11
C SER A 30 -11.20 -1.96 -5.88
N ARG A 31 -10.19 -2.56 -5.29
CA ARG A 31 -10.33 -3.50 -4.18
C ARG A 31 -9.57 -2.99 -2.95
N ALA A 32 -10.25 -2.15 -2.17
CA ALA A 32 -9.68 -1.62 -0.93
C ALA A 32 -9.30 -2.72 0.06
N ASP A 33 -10.06 -3.81 0.08
CA ASP A 33 -9.79 -4.96 0.94
C ASP A 33 -8.44 -5.61 0.62
N LEU A 34 -8.11 -5.75 -0.67
CA LEU A 34 -6.82 -6.31 -1.07
C LEU A 34 -5.67 -5.36 -0.74
N ARG A 35 -5.90 -4.06 -0.87
CA ARG A 35 -4.89 -3.07 -0.51
C ARG A 35 -4.55 -3.14 0.98
N VAL A 36 -5.55 -3.28 1.84
CA VAL A 36 -5.36 -3.44 3.28
C VAL A 36 -4.60 -4.72 3.59
N GLN A 37 -5.01 -5.84 2.98
CA GLN A 37 -4.36 -7.12 3.22
C GLN A 37 -2.90 -7.11 2.75
N LEU A 38 -2.62 -6.45 1.64
CA LEU A 38 -1.25 -6.31 1.16
C LEU A 38 -0.40 -5.49 2.15
N ALA A 39 -0.96 -4.41 2.70
CA ALA A 39 -0.28 -3.59 3.69
C ALA A 39 0.02 -4.39 4.96
N VAL A 40 -0.94 -5.19 5.42
CA VAL A 40 -0.75 -6.09 6.57
C VAL A 40 0.39 -7.07 6.29
N HIS A 41 0.37 -7.69 5.12
CA HIS A 41 1.41 -8.63 4.71
C HIS A 41 2.80 -7.99 4.75
N ARG A 42 2.94 -6.80 4.17
CA ARG A 42 4.22 -6.08 4.16
C ARG A 42 4.66 -5.67 5.56
N TYR A 43 3.72 -5.24 6.39
CA TYR A 43 4.03 -4.88 7.76
C TYR A 43 4.63 -6.06 8.53
N ARG A 44 4.09 -7.26 8.31
CA ARG A 44 4.58 -8.47 8.96
C ARG A 44 5.91 -8.95 8.41
N SER A 45 6.09 -8.90 7.09
CA SER A 45 7.24 -9.51 6.41
C SER A 45 8.40 -8.54 6.19
N GLU A 46 8.13 -7.29 5.88
CA GLU A 46 9.15 -6.30 5.51
C GLU A 46 9.53 -5.36 6.64
N ARG A 47 8.84 -5.45 7.77
CA ARG A 47 9.05 -4.58 8.94
C ARG A 47 8.94 -3.09 8.61
N ILE A 48 8.04 -2.74 7.73
CA ILE A 48 7.74 -1.33 7.47
C ILE A 48 7.07 -0.72 8.70
N SER A 49 7.13 0.59 8.83
CA SER A 49 6.49 1.29 9.92
C SER A 49 4.96 1.21 9.84
N LEU A 50 4.31 1.48 10.95
CA LEU A 50 2.86 1.54 11.00
C LEU A 50 2.32 2.66 10.09
N ALA A 51 3.00 3.81 10.07
CA ALA A 51 2.60 4.92 9.20
C ALA A 51 2.70 4.53 7.72
N LYS A 52 3.76 3.82 7.34
CA LYS A 52 3.91 3.37 5.96
C LYS A 52 2.85 2.34 5.59
N ALA A 53 2.55 1.41 6.49
CA ALA A 53 1.48 0.43 6.26
C ALA A 53 0.12 1.13 6.09
N ALA A 54 -0.16 2.14 6.92
CA ALA A 54 -1.40 2.91 6.80
C ALA A 54 -1.48 3.61 5.45
N SER A 55 -0.38 4.20 5.00
CA SER A 55 -0.31 4.84 3.69
C SER A 55 -0.58 3.86 2.56
N LEU A 56 0.02 2.68 2.60
CA LEU A 56 -0.21 1.63 1.59
C LEU A 56 -1.66 1.16 1.60
N ALA A 57 -2.25 1.03 2.78
CA ALA A 57 -3.65 0.59 2.92
C ALA A 57 -4.65 1.68 2.54
N GLY A 58 -4.21 2.94 2.51
CA GLY A 58 -5.09 4.08 2.26
C GLY A 58 -5.99 4.41 3.44
N VAL A 59 -5.52 4.18 4.65
CA VAL A 59 -6.26 4.45 5.90
C VAL A 59 -5.42 5.32 6.82
N SER A 60 -6.03 5.81 7.90
CA SER A 60 -5.30 6.58 8.90
C SER A 60 -4.41 5.67 9.74
N TRP A 61 -3.45 6.28 10.44
CA TRP A 61 -2.56 5.57 11.36
C TRP A 61 -3.38 4.81 12.43
N ALA A 62 -4.37 5.48 13.01
CA ALA A 62 -5.22 4.87 14.03
C ALA A 62 -6.05 3.71 13.48
N GLN A 63 -6.58 3.87 12.26
CA GLN A 63 -7.32 2.80 11.61
C GLN A 63 -6.44 1.59 11.32
N MET A 64 -5.20 1.82 10.85
CA MET A 64 -4.27 0.73 10.58
C MET A 64 -3.91 -0.02 11.85
N LYS A 65 -3.72 0.69 12.95
CA LYS A 65 -3.46 0.09 14.26
C LYS A 65 -4.61 -0.84 14.65
N ASP A 66 -5.84 -0.37 14.49
CA ASP A 66 -7.03 -1.16 14.82
C ASP A 66 -7.14 -2.40 13.92
N ILE A 67 -6.85 -2.25 12.63
CA ILE A 67 -6.85 -3.38 11.69
C ILE A 67 -5.87 -4.45 12.12
N LEU A 68 -4.66 -4.05 12.50
CA LEU A 68 -3.62 -5.00 12.97
C LEU A 68 -4.07 -5.72 14.23
N LEU A 69 -4.64 -4.98 15.19
CA LEU A 69 -5.13 -5.57 16.44
C LEU A 69 -6.26 -6.57 16.18
N GLU A 70 -7.18 -6.26 15.28
CA GLU A 70 -8.27 -7.16 14.91
C GLU A 70 -7.75 -8.47 14.30
N GLN A 71 -6.60 -8.42 13.62
CA GLN A 71 -6.00 -9.60 13.02
C GLN A 71 -5.02 -10.31 13.95
N GLY A 72 -4.95 -9.90 15.21
CA GLY A 72 -4.09 -10.52 16.18
C GLY A 72 -2.62 -10.17 16.03
N ILE A 73 -2.32 -9.08 15.35
CA ILE A 73 -0.97 -8.58 15.13
C ILE A 73 -0.70 -7.45 16.11
N GLU A 74 0.33 -7.60 16.92
CA GLU A 74 0.69 -6.57 17.88
C GLU A 74 1.46 -5.45 17.16
N PRO A 75 0.95 -4.20 17.16
CA PRO A 75 1.65 -3.09 16.52
C PRO A 75 2.94 -2.75 17.30
N ARG A 76 3.97 -2.39 16.55
CA ARG A 76 5.24 -1.96 17.14
C ARG A 76 5.12 -0.48 17.54
N LEU A 77 4.85 -0.23 18.81
CA LEU A 77 4.55 1.09 19.35
C LEU A 77 5.60 1.58 20.37
N GLY A 78 6.87 1.25 20.16
CA GLY A 78 7.94 1.80 20.99
C GLY A 78 8.15 3.29 20.68
N PRO A 79 8.83 4.04 21.56
CA PRO A 79 9.06 5.46 21.33
C PRO A 79 9.70 5.78 19.99
N GLU A 80 10.70 5.00 19.59
CA GLU A 80 11.37 5.19 18.30
C GLU A 80 10.41 4.94 17.13
N THR A 81 9.58 3.90 17.24
CA THR A 81 8.58 3.58 16.23
C THR A 81 7.56 4.70 16.07
N VAL A 82 7.13 5.28 17.18
CA VAL A 82 6.18 6.40 17.17
C VAL A 82 6.82 7.63 16.51
N ASP A 83 8.07 7.95 16.85
CA ASP A 83 8.79 9.06 16.24
C ASP A 83 8.97 8.82 14.73
N ASP A 84 9.32 7.61 14.31
CA ASP A 84 9.46 7.26 12.91
C ASP A 84 8.12 7.41 12.18
N ALA A 85 7.03 6.95 12.80
CA ALA A 85 5.69 7.09 12.25
C ALA A 85 5.32 8.56 12.03
N HIS A 86 5.59 9.42 13.02
CA HIS A 86 5.33 10.85 12.91
C HIS A 86 6.14 11.48 11.79
N ARG A 87 7.41 11.13 11.66
CA ARG A 87 8.26 11.66 10.59
C ARG A 87 7.76 11.22 9.21
N GLU A 88 7.36 9.97 9.06
CA GLU A 88 6.83 9.48 7.78
C GLU A 88 5.51 10.16 7.42
N VAL A 89 4.63 10.38 8.39
CA VAL A 89 3.37 11.10 8.17
C VAL A 89 3.64 12.54 7.76
N ASP A 90 4.57 13.21 8.45
CA ASP A 90 4.95 14.58 8.12
C ASP A 90 5.55 14.66 6.72
N ALA A 91 6.41 13.72 6.35
CA ALA A 91 7.00 13.66 5.02
C ALA A 91 5.95 13.48 3.93
N LEU A 92 4.98 12.59 4.16
CA LEU A 92 3.88 12.35 3.23
C LEU A 92 2.99 13.59 3.11
N ARG A 93 2.70 14.24 4.24
CA ARG A 93 1.90 15.46 4.25
C ARG A 93 2.59 16.56 3.45
N SER A 94 3.89 16.76 3.67
CA SER A 94 4.66 17.74 2.91
C SER A 94 4.66 17.43 1.43
N TYR A 95 4.78 16.17 1.06
CA TYR A 95 4.73 15.73 -0.34
C TYR A 95 3.38 16.10 -0.97
N PHE A 96 2.28 15.77 -0.31
CA PHE A 96 0.95 16.06 -0.83
C PHE A 96 0.66 17.57 -0.89
N GLU A 97 1.13 18.33 0.09
CA GLU A 97 0.98 19.78 0.08
C GLU A 97 1.74 20.41 -1.09
N ALA A 98 2.92 19.89 -1.41
CA ALA A 98 3.70 20.36 -2.54
C ALA A 98 3.04 20.04 -3.89
N GLN A 99 2.16 19.04 -3.93
CA GLN A 99 1.43 18.64 -5.14
C GLN A 99 0.14 19.43 -5.35
N ALA A 100 -0.33 20.10 -4.33
CA ALA A 100 -1.62 20.81 -4.37
C ALA A 100 -1.62 22.08 -5.23
#